data_bf12405bd5442c4462241408446ba3d7
#
_entry.id   bf12405bd5442c4462241408446ba3d7
#
_cell.length_a   1.000
_cell.length_b   1.000
_cell.length_c   1.000
_cell.angle_alpha   90.00
_cell.angle_beta   90.00
_cell.angle_gamma   90.00
#
_symmetry.space_group_name_H-M   'P 1'
#
loop_
_entity.id
_entity.type
_entity.pdbx_description
1 polymer ?
#
loop_
_entity_poly.entity_id
_entity_poly.type
_entity_poly.pdbx_seq_one_letter_code
_entity_poly.pdbx_strand_id
1 'polypeptide(L)'
;IQSADLPSAGDTFRVSTAAPTAGIDLTTTGANAVWDFSQLVSNGQTIDTFLSVNATASVFSVVFSDLPFNPNRANQATRGQAFNLGTVNVSDVFNFFYNSSTQYKQPGFGATVNGAQLPIIYSSHDVHYEFPLSFGNTAASNSGYELDLTSTLGFFFQVDRNRQTVVDGWGSVTT
;
A
#
# COMPACT_ATOMS: atom_id res chain seq x y z
N ILE A 1 3.00 18.17 0.54
CA ILE A 1 2.08 17.19 -0.06
C ILE A 1 0.87 17.06 0.86
N GLN A 2 -0.31 17.07 0.27
CA GLN A 2 -1.60 16.92 0.94
C GLN A 2 -2.26 15.61 0.49
N SER A 3 -3.34 15.23 1.15
CA SER A 3 -4.11 14.04 0.75
C SER A 3 -4.65 14.08 -0.68
N ALA A 4 -4.93 15.29 -1.20
CA ALA A 4 -5.39 15.48 -2.57
C ALA A 4 -4.31 15.22 -3.64
N ASP A 5 -3.04 15.18 -3.24
CA ASP A 5 -1.92 14.86 -4.13
C ASP A 5 -1.70 13.34 -4.27
N LEU A 6 -2.40 12.53 -3.45
CA LEU A 6 -2.35 11.08 -3.52
C LEU A 6 -3.46 10.53 -4.42
N PRO A 7 -3.28 9.33 -4.98
CA PRO A 7 -4.27 8.72 -5.86
C PRO A 7 -5.60 8.45 -5.16
N SER A 8 -6.64 8.45 -5.95
CA SER A 8 -8.02 8.13 -5.57
C SER A 8 -8.55 6.94 -6.37
N ALA A 9 -9.67 6.36 -5.95
CA ALA A 9 -10.32 5.30 -6.71
C ALA A 9 -10.69 5.76 -8.12
N GLY A 10 -10.24 5.02 -9.13
CA GLY A 10 -10.35 5.34 -10.55
C GLY A 10 -9.05 5.80 -11.20
N ASP A 11 -8.07 6.23 -10.41
CA ASP A 11 -6.79 6.65 -10.93
C ASP A 11 -5.95 5.46 -11.39
N THR A 12 -5.11 5.71 -12.39
CA THR A 12 -4.15 4.74 -12.91
C THR A 12 -2.76 5.37 -13.01
N PHE A 13 -1.74 4.62 -12.62
CA PHE A 13 -0.35 4.99 -12.81
C PHE A 13 0.34 4.02 -13.74
N ARG A 14 1.10 4.56 -14.68
CA ARG A 14 2.04 3.78 -15.45
C ARG A 14 3.37 3.75 -14.71
N VAL A 15 3.73 2.57 -14.21
CA VAL A 15 4.96 2.33 -13.46
C VAL A 15 5.96 1.65 -14.37
N SER A 16 7.13 2.26 -14.52
CA SER A 16 8.26 1.68 -15.25
C SER A 16 9.27 1.11 -14.25
N THR A 17 9.73 -0.10 -14.53
CA THR A 17 10.87 -0.67 -13.82
C THR A 17 12.14 -0.51 -14.66
N ALA A 18 13.26 -0.30 -14.01
CA ALA A 18 14.57 -0.21 -14.65
C ALA A 18 15.59 -1.08 -13.90
N ALA A 19 16.60 -1.55 -14.59
CA ALA A 19 17.73 -2.18 -13.93
C ALA A 19 18.52 -1.14 -13.12
N PRO A 20 19.09 -1.51 -11.95
CA PRO A 20 19.98 -0.62 -11.23
C PRO A 20 21.14 -0.17 -12.13
N THR A 21 21.36 1.13 -12.19
CA THR A 21 22.43 1.74 -12.99
C THR A 21 23.43 2.40 -12.05
N ALA A 22 24.72 2.19 -12.29
CA ALA A 22 25.76 2.87 -11.53
C ALA A 22 25.70 4.39 -11.75
N GLY A 23 25.91 5.15 -10.69
CA GLY A 23 25.92 6.61 -10.72
C GLY A 23 24.59 7.29 -10.35
N ILE A 24 23.53 6.52 -10.11
CA ILE A 24 22.30 7.06 -9.54
C ILE A 24 22.49 7.35 -8.06
N ASP A 25 22.38 8.61 -7.67
CA ASP A 25 22.43 9.02 -6.27
C ASP A 25 21.03 8.98 -5.63
N LEU A 26 20.84 8.01 -4.73
CA LEU A 26 19.62 7.85 -3.93
C LEU A 26 19.76 8.46 -2.52
N THR A 27 20.90 9.08 -2.22
CA THR A 27 21.20 9.59 -0.88
C THR A 27 21.00 11.09 -0.75
N THR A 28 20.80 11.79 -1.88
CA THR A 28 20.55 13.24 -1.88
C THR A 28 19.28 13.56 -1.09
N THR A 29 19.42 14.40 -0.07
CA THR A 29 18.34 14.90 0.80
C THR A 29 18.41 16.42 0.91
N GLY A 30 17.43 17.01 1.60
CA GLY A 30 17.41 18.44 1.89
C GLY A 30 16.47 19.23 1.00
N ALA A 31 16.50 20.55 1.17
CA ALA A 31 15.66 21.48 0.43
C ALA A 31 16.24 21.77 -0.97
N ASN A 32 15.35 21.88 -1.96
CA ASN A 32 15.72 22.15 -3.36
C ASN A 32 16.69 21.09 -3.94
N ALA A 33 16.57 19.85 -3.50
CA ALA A 33 17.34 18.73 -4.04
C ALA A 33 17.02 18.53 -5.53
N VAL A 34 18.00 18.04 -6.28
CA VAL A 34 17.82 17.69 -7.69
C VAL A 34 18.17 16.20 -7.84
N TRP A 35 17.19 15.41 -8.23
CA TRP A 35 17.36 14.00 -8.52
C TRP A 35 17.30 13.79 -10.03
N ASP A 36 18.36 13.24 -10.60
CA ASP A 36 18.44 12.94 -12.02
C ASP A 36 18.42 11.44 -12.26
N PHE A 37 17.30 10.95 -12.77
CA PHE A 37 17.07 9.57 -13.14
C PHE A 37 17.03 9.38 -14.67
N SER A 38 17.43 10.36 -15.45
CA SER A 38 17.40 10.33 -16.92
C SER A 38 18.24 9.19 -17.53
N GLN A 39 19.18 8.64 -16.76
CA GLN A 39 20.00 7.49 -17.18
C GLN A 39 19.30 6.12 -17.00
N LEU A 40 18.14 6.09 -16.35
CA LEU A 40 17.40 4.86 -16.16
C LEU A 40 16.73 4.44 -17.48
N VAL A 41 16.99 3.21 -17.89
CA VAL A 41 16.36 2.62 -19.07
C VAL A 41 15.28 1.65 -18.60
N SER A 42 14.03 1.91 -19.02
CA SER A 42 12.92 1.03 -18.67
C SER A 42 13.10 -0.36 -19.31
N ASN A 43 12.98 -1.41 -18.49
CA ASN A 43 12.95 -2.80 -18.90
C ASN A 43 11.58 -3.46 -18.79
N GLY A 44 10.56 -2.70 -18.36
CA GLY A 44 9.18 -3.14 -18.26
C GLY A 44 8.27 -2.03 -17.79
N GLN A 45 6.99 -2.13 -18.15
CA GLN A 45 5.93 -1.23 -17.69
C GLN A 45 4.72 -2.01 -17.20
N THR A 46 4.12 -1.55 -16.12
CA THR A 46 2.84 -2.01 -15.60
C THR A 46 1.88 -0.84 -15.44
N ILE A 47 0.61 -1.13 -15.36
CA ILE A 47 -0.41 -0.14 -15.00
C ILE A 47 -0.96 -0.53 -13.64
N ASP A 48 -0.73 0.32 -12.66
CA ASP A 48 -1.33 0.19 -11.34
C ASP A 48 -2.64 0.97 -11.32
N THR A 49 -3.71 0.31 -10.92
CA THR A 49 -5.05 0.89 -10.86
C THR A 49 -5.52 0.94 -9.43
N PHE A 50 -6.00 2.11 -9.02
CA PHE A 50 -6.69 2.29 -7.75
C PHE A 50 -8.18 2.04 -7.95
N LEU A 51 -8.65 0.93 -7.41
CA LEU A 51 -10.03 0.47 -7.54
C LEU A 51 -10.91 1.10 -6.44
N SER A 52 -12.19 1.26 -6.72
CA SER A 52 -13.15 1.47 -5.63
C SER A 52 -13.26 0.20 -4.79
N VAL A 53 -13.53 0.33 -3.49
CA VAL A 53 -13.73 -0.82 -2.60
C VAL A 53 -14.87 -1.72 -3.11
N ASN A 54 -15.90 -1.14 -3.71
CA ASN A 54 -17.04 -1.87 -4.29
C ASN A 54 -16.69 -2.66 -5.57
N ALA A 55 -15.55 -2.40 -6.18
CA ALA A 55 -15.07 -3.18 -7.33
C ALA A 55 -14.31 -4.45 -6.91
N THR A 56 -14.19 -4.71 -5.62
CA THR A 56 -13.62 -5.94 -5.05
C THR A 56 -14.71 -6.97 -4.72
N ALA A 57 -14.33 -8.15 -4.22
CA ALA A 57 -15.31 -9.15 -3.81
C ALA A 57 -16.26 -8.62 -2.72
N SER A 58 -17.51 -9.09 -2.73
CA SER A 58 -18.57 -8.59 -1.84
C SER A 58 -18.22 -8.68 -0.35
N VAL A 59 -17.54 -9.75 0.07
CA VAL A 59 -17.07 -9.90 1.46
C VAL A 59 -16.10 -8.76 1.83
N PHE A 60 -15.18 -8.43 0.94
CA PHE A 60 -14.21 -7.37 1.19
C PHE A 60 -14.88 -6.00 1.18
N SER A 61 -15.81 -5.75 0.23
CA SER A 61 -16.50 -4.47 0.12
C SER A 61 -17.39 -4.18 1.32
N VAL A 62 -17.90 -5.20 2.01
CA VAL A 62 -18.65 -5.04 3.26
C VAL A 62 -17.70 -4.72 4.42
N VAL A 63 -16.63 -5.51 4.59
CA VAL A 63 -15.69 -5.35 5.71
C VAL A 63 -14.94 -4.01 5.65
N PHE A 64 -14.50 -3.60 4.47
CA PHE A 64 -13.74 -2.36 4.25
C PHE A 64 -14.59 -1.22 3.69
N SER A 65 -15.93 -1.29 3.82
CA SER A 65 -16.85 -0.28 3.29
C SER A 65 -16.50 1.13 3.72
N ASP A 66 -16.66 2.11 2.82
CA ASP A 66 -16.44 3.54 3.09
C ASP A 66 -17.61 4.17 3.86
N LEU A 67 -18.08 3.49 4.91
CA LEU A 67 -19.12 4.01 5.79
C LEU A 67 -18.51 4.76 6.97
N PRO A 68 -19.07 5.92 7.38
CA PRO A 68 -18.50 6.76 8.42
C PRO A 68 -18.20 6.06 9.75
N PHE A 69 -19.00 5.05 10.11
CA PHE A 69 -18.89 4.33 11.38
C PHE A 69 -18.11 3.01 11.26
N ASN A 70 -17.61 2.68 10.07
CA ASN A 70 -16.79 1.48 9.92
C ASN A 70 -15.37 1.73 10.43
N PRO A 71 -14.90 1.02 11.48
CA PRO A 71 -13.54 1.21 11.99
C PRO A 71 -12.47 0.81 10.97
N ASN A 72 -12.77 -0.13 10.07
CA ASN A 72 -11.87 -0.66 9.05
C ASN A 72 -12.09 0.00 7.67
N ARG A 73 -12.64 1.19 7.69
CA ARG A 73 -12.99 1.98 6.54
C ARG A 73 -11.86 2.15 5.55
N ALA A 74 -12.14 1.90 4.27
CA ALA A 74 -11.28 2.18 3.13
C ALA A 74 -12.07 2.87 2.03
N ASN A 75 -11.44 3.76 1.26
CA ASN A 75 -12.07 4.43 0.11
C ASN A 75 -11.43 4.04 -1.23
N GLN A 76 -10.38 3.22 -1.18
CA GLN A 76 -9.74 2.67 -2.38
C GLN A 76 -9.01 1.37 -2.09
N ALA A 77 -8.72 0.62 -3.16
CA ALA A 77 -7.98 -0.64 -3.09
C ALA A 77 -7.00 -0.76 -4.27
N THR A 78 -5.90 -1.46 -4.05
CA THR A 78 -4.99 -1.87 -5.11
C THR A 78 -4.90 -3.39 -5.19
N ARG A 79 -4.59 -3.93 -6.37
CA ARG A 79 -4.32 -5.36 -6.50
C ARG A 79 -2.95 -5.69 -5.92
N GLY A 80 -2.89 -6.79 -5.16
CA GLY A 80 -1.66 -7.43 -4.74
C GLY A 80 -1.31 -8.61 -5.65
N GLN A 81 -0.15 -9.21 -5.41
CA GLN A 81 0.29 -10.37 -6.18
C GLN A 81 -0.29 -11.66 -5.61
N ALA A 82 -0.79 -12.52 -6.51
CA ALA A 82 -1.11 -13.90 -6.19
C ALA A 82 0.17 -14.72 -6.01
N PHE A 83 0.13 -15.71 -5.12
CA PHE A 83 1.26 -16.60 -4.88
C PHE A 83 0.79 -17.97 -4.40
N ASN A 84 1.70 -18.96 -4.46
CA ASN A 84 1.46 -20.30 -3.96
C ASN A 84 2.51 -20.69 -2.91
N LEU A 85 2.07 -21.28 -1.83
CA LEU A 85 2.91 -21.86 -0.78
C LEU A 85 2.56 -23.34 -0.63
N GLY A 86 3.25 -24.20 -1.39
CA GLY A 86 2.93 -25.64 -1.41
C GLY A 86 1.50 -25.90 -1.86
N THR A 87 0.66 -26.39 -0.97
CA THR A 87 -0.76 -26.68 -1.23
C THR A 87 -1.70 -25.48 -0.99
N VAL A 88 -1.16 -24.35 -0.56
CA VAL A 88 -1.93 -23.13 -0.30
C VAL A 88 -1.84 -22.22 -1.52
N ASN A 89 -2.98 -22.01 -2.19
CA ASN A 89 -3.13 -21.07 -3.28
C ASN A 89 -3.68 -19.74 -2.74
N VAL A 90 -3.00 -18.63 -2.98
CA VAL A 90 -3.45 -17.28 -2.63
C VAL A 90 -3.67 -16.47 -3.89
N SER A 91 -4.90 -16.07 -4.14
CA SER A 91 -5.31 -15.28 -5.30
C SER A 91 -6.18 -14.09 -4.89
N ASP A 92 -6.56 -13.27 -5.86
CA ASP A 92 -7.43 -12.10 -5.68
C ASP A 92 -7.04 -11.25 -4.47
N VAL A 93 -5.74 -10.95 -4.36
CA VAL A 93 -5.21 -10.14 -3.28
C VAL A 93 -5.54 -8.67 -3.54
N PHE A 94 -6.11 -8.00 -2.54
CA PHE A 94 -6.42 -6.57 -2.55
C PHE A 94 -5.89 -5.92 -1.28
N ASN A 95 -5.11 -4.85 -1.42
CA ASN A 95 -4.73 -3.97 -0.32
C ASN A 95 -5.75 -2.82 -0.23
N PHE A 96 -6.31 -2.59 0.95
CA PHE A 96 -7.31 -1.56 1.18
C PHE A 96 -6.67 -0.34 1.82
N PHE A 97 -6.99 0.85 1.31
CA PHE A 97 -6.44 2.11 1.80
C PHE A 97 -7.55 3.11 2.11
N TYR A 98 -7.31 3.89 3.14
CA TYR A 98 -8.14 5.03 3.49
C TYR A 98 -7.32 6.31 3.39
N ASN A 99 -7.66 7.13 2.39
CA ASN A 99 -7.10 8.47 2.20
C ASN A 99 -8.06 9.48 2.82
N SER A 100 -7.60 10.19 3.85
CA SER A 100 -8.32 11.25 4.54
C SER A 100 -7.50 12.55 4.54
N SER A 101 -8.09 13.65 4.98
CA SER A 101 -7.36 14.93 5.07
C SER A 101 -6.17 14.92 6.03
N THR A 102 -6.09 13.94 6.93
CA THR A 102 -5.03 13.85 7.94
C THR A 102 -4.10 12.67 7.79
N GLN A 103 -4.53 11.59 7.16
CA GLN A 103 -3.76 10.34 7.07
C GLN A 103 -4.04 9.58 5.80
N TYR A 104 -3.02 8.90 5.29
CA TYR A 104 -3.11 7.80 4.34
C TYR A 104 -2.72 6.51 5.05
N LYS A 105 -3.66 5.58 5.21
CA LYS A 105 -3.46 4.37 5.99
C LYS A 105 -4.05 3.14 5.34
N GLN A 106 -3.52 1.97 5.72
CA GLN A 106 -4.00 0.66 5.32
C GLN A 106 -4.68 -0.02 6.51
N PRO A 107 -6.01 -0.20 6.51
CA PRO A 107 -6.72 -0.92 7.57
C PRO A 107 -6.57 -2.44 7.47
N GLY A 108 -6.18 -2.96 6.31
CA GLY A 108 -6.02 -4.39 6.10
C GLY A 108 -5.92 -4.74 4.61
N PHE A 109 -6.08 -6.03 4.33
CA PHE A 109 -6.11 -6.56 2.98
C PHE A 109 -7.13 -7.71 2.87
N GLY A 110 -7.45 -8.09 1.65
CA GLY A 110 -8.28 -9.27 1.37
C GLY A 110 -7.56 -10.22 0.43
N ALA A 111 -7.77 -11.51 0.58
CA ALA A 111 -7.24 -12.53 -0.31
C ALA A 111 -8.20 -13.71 -0.43
N THR A 112 -8.15 -14.41 -1.55
CA THR A 112 -8.80 -15.71 -1.73
C THR A 112 -7.76 -16.80 -1.45
N VAL A 113 -7.96 -17.56 -0.37
CA VAL A 113 -7.06 -18.64 0.05
C VAL A 113 -7.77 -19.98 -0.18
N ASN A 114 -7.25 -20.80 -1.09
CA ASN A 114 -7.86 -22.07 -1.51
C ASN A 114 -9.36 -21.94 -1.85
N GLY A 115 -9.74 -20.83 -2.48
CA GLY A 115 -11.13 -20.53 -2.88
C GLY A 115 -11.98 -19.83 -1.81
N ALA A 116 -11.50 -19.69 -0.56
CA ALA A 116 -12.20 -18.96 0.50
C ALA A 116 -11.74 -17.48 0.52
N GLN A 117 -12.70 -16.56 0.49
CA GLN A 117 -12.43 -15.12 0.59
C GLN A 117 -12.21 -14.72 2.05
N LEU A 118 -11.01 -14.28 2.38
CA LEU A 118 -10.58 -13.92 3.73
C LEU A 118 -10.24 -12.43 3.79
N PRO A 119 -11.04 -11.59 4.45
CA PRO A 119 -10.66 -10.24 4.82
C PRO A 119 -9.73 -10.31 6.05
N ILE A 120 -8.53 -9.74 5.94
CA ILE A 120 -7.54 -9.68 7.00
C ILE A 120 -7.46 -8.23 7.50
N ILE A 121 -7.97 -8.01 8.71
CA ILE A 121 -7.99 -6.70 9.35
C ILE A 121 -6.74 -6.55 10.20
N TYR A 122 -6.11 -5.40 10.13
CA TYR A 122 -4.97 -5.09 10.98
C TYR A 122 -5.45 -4.75 12.40
N SER A 123 -4.79 -5.29 13.40
CA SER A 123 -5.05 -5.01 14.82
C SER A 123 -4.83 -3.52 15.15
N SER A 124 -3.88 -2.91 14.46
CA SER A 124 -3.66 -1.46 14.37
C SER A 124 -3.37 -1.12 12.92
N HIS A 125 -3.99 -0.06 12.40
CA HIS A 125 -3.85 0.32 10.99
C HIS A 125 -2.42 0.77 10.67
N ASP A 126 -1.91 0.39 9.50
CA ASP A 126 -0.61 0.85 9.03
C ASP A 126 -0.75 2.27 8.45
N VAL A 127 -0.35 3.27 9.20
CA VAL A 127 -0.32 4.66 8.75
C VAL A 127 0.93 4.88 7.92
N HIS A 128 0.73 5.07 6.61
CA HIS A 128 1.81 5.31 5.66
C HIS A 128 2.27 6.76 5.72
N TYR A 129 1.31 7.70 5.77
CA TYR A 129 1.56 9.13 5.77
C TYR A 129 0.61 9.86 6.71
N GLU A 130 1.12 10.87 7.41
CA GLU A 130 0.36 11.89 8.12
C GLU A 130 0.46 13.21 7.37
N PHE A 131 -0.68 13.87 7.12
CA PHE A 131 -0.72 15.11 6.34
C PHE A 131 -0.80 16.36 7.22
N PRO A 132 -0.21 17.47 6.76
CA PRO A 132 0.56 17.65 5.53
C PRO A 132 1.97 17.03 5.63
N LEU A 133 2.48 16.46 4.52
CA LEU A 133 3.89 16.06 4.43
C LEU A 133 4.72 17.31 4.17
N SER A 134 5.38 17.80 5.20
CA SER A 134 6.29 18.96 5.14
C SER A 134 7.71 18.53 5.45
N PHE A 135 8.69 19.19 4.85
CA PHE A 135 10.11 18.92 5.09
C PHE A 135 10.43 18.95 6.59
N GLY A 136 11.13 17.94 7.06
CA GLY A 136 11.48 17.74 8.46
C GLY A 136 10.43 17.02 9.30
N ASN A 137 9.22 16.75 8.79
CA ASN A 137 8.23 15.97 9.52
C ASN A 137 8.67 14.51 9.66
N THR A 138 8.33 13.93 10.81
CA THR A 138 8.52 12.51 11.11
C THR A 138 7.23 11.91 11.63
N ALA A 139 6.96 10.67 11.28
CA ALA A 139 5.83 9.90 11.79
C ALA A 139 6.26 8.45 12.06
N ALA A 140 5.57 7.80 13.00
CA ALA A 140 5.77 6.38 13.29
C ALA A 140 4.42 5.65 13.39
N SER A 141 4.35 4.45 12.86
CA SER A 141 3.17 3.60 12.91
C SER A 141 3.57 2.16 13.23
N ASN A 142 2.84 1.55 14.16
CA ASN A 142 2.90 0.12 14.43
C ASN A 142 1.63 -0.52 13.91
N SER A 143 1.76 -1.57 13.14
CA SER A 143 0.63 -2.32 12.59
C SER A 143 0.92 -3.81 12.63
N GLY A 144 -0.13 -4.62 12.54
CA GLY A 144 0.05 -6.06 12.51
C GLY A 144 -1.27 -6.79 12.27
N TYR A 145 -1.17 -8.06 11.98
CA TYR A 145 -2.31 -8.94 11.84
C TYR A 145 -1.93 -10.37 12.18
N GLU A 146 -2.95 -11.13 12.53
CA GLU A 146 -2.86 -12.57 12.73
C GLU A 146 -3.81 -13.26 11.76
N LEU A 147 -3.37 -14.39 11.23
CA LEU A 147 -4.16 -15.27 10.38
C LEU A 147 -4.01 -16.69 10.91
N ASP A 148 -5.03 -17.13 11.68
CA ASP A 148 -5.07 -18.48 12.22
C ASP A 148 -5.87 -19.41 11.28
N LEU A 149 -5.15 -20.24 10.58
CA LEU A 149 -5.68 -21.29 9.71
C LEU A 149 -5.24 -22.69 10.20
N THR A 150 -4.91 -22.83 11.47
CA THR A 150 -4.45 -24.11 12.05
C THR A 150 -5.49 -25.21 11.92
N SER A 151 -6.76 -24.89 12.10
CA SER A 151 -7.86 -25.87 12.01
C SER A 151 -8.16 -26.33 10.58
N THR A 152 -7.83 -25.53 9.56
CA THR A 152 -8.18 -25.79 8.15
C THR A 152 -7.00 -26.17 7.28
N LEU A 153 -5.87 -25.51 7.50
CA LEU A 153 -4.67 -25.64 6.67
C LEU A 153 -3.41 -25.97 7.48
N GLY A 154 -3.51 -26.04 8.81
CA GLY A 154 -2.42 -26.45 9.70
C GLY A 154 -1.36 -25.38 9.94
N PHE A 155 -1.63 -24.08 9.64
CA PHE A 155 -0.67 -23.02 9.90
C PHE A 155 -1.28 -21.80 10.59
N PHE A 156 -0.42 -21.11 11.32
CA PHE A 156 -0.67 -19.79 11.93
C PHE A 156 0.34 -18.80 11.36
N PHE A 157 -0.12 -17.59 11.05
CA PHE A 157 0.71 -16.53 10.51
C PHE A 157 0.48 -15.24 11.26
N GLN A 158 1.55 -14.65 11.79
CA GLN A 158 1.52 -13.36 12.46
C GLN A 158 2.53 -12.42 11.82
N VAL A 159 2.12 -11.19 11.62
CA VAL A 159 2.98 -10.10 11.15
C VAL A 159 2.87 -8.93 12.10
N ASP A 160 4.00 -8.49 12.60
CA ASP A 160 4.18 -7.24 13.31
C ASP A 160 5.05 -6.32 12.47
N ARG A 161 4.62 -5.09 12.28
CA ARG A 161 5.30 -4.11 11.43
C ARG A 161 5.48 -2.80 12.17
N ASN A 162 6.69 -2.29 12.13
CA ASN A 162 7.00 -0.93 12.54
C ASN A 162 7.37 -0.12 11.29
N ARG A 163 6.71 1.01 11.10
CA ARG A 163 6.98 1.96 10.01
C ARG A 163 7.48 3.27 10.61
N GLN A 164 8.55 3.79 10.06
CA GLN A 164 9.02 5.14 10.32
C GLN A 164 9.04 5.90 9.01
N THR A 165 8.48 7.08 9.00
CA THR A 165 8.46 7.99 7.85
C THR A 165 9.17 9.27 8.23
N VAL A 166 10.10 9.70 7.37
CA VAL A 166 10.82 10.96 7.50
C VAL A 166 10.69 11.70 6.17
N VAL A 167 10.28 12.97 6.20
CA VAL A 167 10.28 13.83 5.03
C VAL A 167 11.62 14.58 4.99
N ASP A 168 12.60 13.97 4.36
CA ASP A 168 14.01 14.35 4.41
C ASP A 168 14.48 15.17 3.20
N GLY A 169 13.61 15.38 2.21
CA GLY A 169 13.95 16.18 1.04
C GLY A 169 12.75 16.61 0.22
N TRP A 170 12.93 17.68 -0.54
CA TRP A 170 12.02 18.15 -1.58
C TRP A 170 12.80 18.85 -2.69
N GLY A 171 12.31 18.80 -3.90
CA GLY A 171 13.03 19.39 -5.04
C GLY A 171 12.48 18.97 -6.38
N SER A 172 13.37 18.87 -7.36
CA SER A 172 13.06 18.52 -8.74
C SER A 172 13.55 17.12 -9.08
N VAL A 173 12.76 16.39 -9.87
CA VAL A 173 13.10 15.09 -10.42
C VAL A 173 13.15 15.19 -11.94
N THR A 174 14.23 14.68 -12.53
CA THR A 174 14.36 14.44 -13.98
C THR A 174 14.26 12.95 -14.23
N THR A 175 13.40 12.54 -15.20
CA THR A 175 13.18 11.15 -15.58
C THR A 175 13.32 10.96 -17.09
#